data_38e11125c2318ecdc755569afdf4d4dd
#
_entry.id   38e11125c2318ecdc755569afdf4d4dd
#
_cell.length_a   1.000
_cell.length_b   1.000
_cell.length_c   1.000
_cell.angle_alpha   90.00
_cell.angle_beta   90.00
_cell.angle_gamma   90.00
#
_symmetry.space_group_name_H-M   'P 1'
#
loop_
_entity.id
_entity.type
_entity.pdbx_description
1 polymer ?
#
loop_
_entity_poly.entity_id
_entity_poly.type
_entity_poly.pdbx_seq_one_letter_code
_entity_poly.pdbx_strand_id
1 'polypeptide(L)'
;PDECRLLLIDPKKVEFGVYNGMPHLLVPVVSDPKKAAGSLAWAVNEMERRFQLIEEVGVRDIDSYNKATENDPEKEHMPKVVIIIDELADLMMTARDSVENSICRIAQKARAAGMHLVIGTQRPSVDVITGLIKANVPSRIACTVASQVDSRTIIDVAGAEKLLGRGDMLYAPVGSMKPIRVQGSFVTDGEIEKIIDFLKSGTEAVYDTDIIDSIEREAEHCGEKKKGRGSSEDGGDEYDAEDRDSILESDDAMFDAIK
;
A
#
# COMPACT_ATOMS: atom_id res chain seq x y z
N PRO A 1 -12.22 -4.79 -17.53
CA PRO A 1 -12.52 -5.11 -16.12
C PRO A 1 -12.13 -6.54 -15.74
N ASP A 2 -12.29 -7.49 -16.66
CA ASP A 2 -12.06 -8.92 -16.43
C ASP A 2 -10.58 -9.28 -16.21
N GLU A 3 -9.68 -8.46 -16.73
CA GLU A 3 -8.22 -8.64 -16.59
C GLU A 3 -7.63 -7.83 -15.41
N CYS A 4 -8.24 -6.67 -15.12
CA CYS A 4 -7.72 -5.73 -14.12
C CYS A 4 -8.83 -4.98 -13.42
N ARG A 5 -8.78 -4.94 -12.09
CA ARG A 5 -9.68 -4.19 -11.22
C ARG A 5 -8.89 -3.18 -10.40
N LEU A 6 -9.56 -2.10 -10.02
CA LEU A 6 -8.95 -1.00 -9.28
C LEU A 6 -9.62 -0.80 -7.92
N LEU A 7 -8.80 -0.57 -6.91
CA LEU A 7 -9.22 -0.06 -5.61
C LEU A 7 -8.56 1.31 -5.41
N LEU A 8 -9.36 2.39 -5.49
CA LEU A 8 -8.87 3.76 -5.38
C LEU A 8 -9.19 4.34 -4.00
N ILE A 9 -8.19 4.88 -3.34
CA ILE A 9 -8.27 5.47 -2.00
C ILE A 9 -7.84 6.93 -2.09
N ASP A 10 -8.79 7.84 -1.87
CA ASP A 10 -8.62 9.30 -1.91
C ASP A 10 -9.22 9.95 -0.66
N PRO A 11 -8.43 10.06 0.43
CA PRO A 11 -8.92 10.65 1.69
C PRO A 11 -9.34 12.12 1.57
N LYS A 12 -8.81 12.83 0.57
CA LYS A 12 -9.08 14.26 0.34
C LYS A 12 -10.30 14.53 -0.53
N LYS A 13 -10.81 13.53 -1.26
CA LYS A 13 -11.92 13.65 -2.23
C LYS A 13 -11.65 14.64 -3.37
N VAL A 14 -10.41 14.77 -3.80
CA VAL A 14 -10.00 15.77 -4.80
C VAL A 14 -9.61 15.13 -6.12
N GLU A 15 -8.77 14.10 -6.08
CA GLU A 15 -8.09 13.58 -7.26
C GLU A 15 -8.88 12.46 -7.96
N PHE A 16 -9.46 11.52 -7.19
CA PHE A 16 -10.03 10.31 -7.77
C PHE A 16 -11.55 10.35 -7.96
N GLY A 17 -12.23 11.40 -7.55
CA GLY A 17 -13.69 11.52 -7.69
C GLY A 17 -14.21 11.33 -9.11
N VAL A 18 -13.45 11.77 -10.11
CA VAL A 18 -13.79 11.67 -11.55
C VAL A 18 -13.87 10.23 -12.04
N TYR A 19 -13.17 9.29 -11.40
CA TYR A 19 -13.14 7.87 -11.78
C TYR A 19 -14.39 7.09 -11.31
N ASN A 20 -15.21 7.63 -10.40
CA ASN A 20 -16.43 6.96 -9.98
C ASN A 20 -17.32 6.64 -11.18
N GLY A 21 -17.88 5.42 -11.20
CA GLY A 21 -18.63 4.89 -12.34
C GLY A 21 -17.78 4.22 -13.42
N MET A 22 -16.47 4.16 -13.28
CA MET A 22 -15.61 3.40 -14.19
C MET A 22 -15.75 1.89 -13.92
N PRO A 23 -15.94 1.04 -14.97
CA PRO A 23 -16.23 -0.39 -14.79
C PRO A 23 -15.09 -1.19 -14.16
N HIS A 24 -13.89 -0.65 -14.10
CA HIS A 24 -12.73 -1.28 -13.46
C HIS A 24 -12.74 -1.18 -11.94
N LEU A 25 -13.53 -0.28 -11.35
CA LEU A 25 -13.59 -0.12 -9.90
C LEU A 25 -14.25 -1.33 -9.24
N LEU A 26 -13.61 -1.85 -8.19
CA LEU A 26 -14.20 -2.87 -7.31
C LEU A 26 -15.33 -2.30 -6.46
N VAL A 27 -15.08 -1.12 -5.92
CA VAL A 27 -16.00 -0.35 -5.07
C VAL A 27 -15.90 1.13 -5.47
N PRO A 28 -16.87 1.98 -5.10
CA PRO A 28 -16.72 3.43 -5.25
C PRO A 28 -15.42 3.91 -4.61
N VAL A 29 -14.86 5.02 -5.11
CA VAL A 29 -13.62 5.62 -4.54
C VAL A 29 -13.76 5.78 -3.04
N VAL A 30 -12.84 5.18 -2.29
CA VAL A 30 -12.86 5.15 -0.83
C VAL A 30 -12.28 6.45 -0.30
N SER A 31 -13.12 7.27 0.34
CA SER A 31 -12.70 8.60 0.81
C SER A 31 -12.70 8.75 2.34
N ASP A 32 -13.38 7.87 3.07
CA ASP A 32 -13.34 7.88 4.52
C ASP A 32 -12.06 7.19 5.03
N PRO A 33 -11.25 7.83 5.91
CA PRO A 33 -9.99 7.26 6.36
C PRO A 33 -10.12 5.93 7.13
N LYS A 34 -11.26 5.69 7.81
CA LYS A 34 -11.50 4.41 8.49
C LYS A 34 -11.83 3.32 7.48
N LYS A 35 -12.69 3.64 6.49
CA LYS A 35 -12.98 2.72 5.37
C LYS A 35 -11.74 2.46 4.52
N ALA A 36 -10.82 3.43 4.40
CA ALA A 36 -9.54 3.24 3.74
C ALA A 36 -8.64 2.22 4.47
N ALA A 37 -8.57 2.29 5.81
CA ALA A 37 -7.89 1.25 6.59
C ALA A 37 -8.58 -0.11 6.46
N GLY A 38 -9.91 -0.13 6.47
CA GLY A 38 -10.73 -1.34 6.23
C GLY A 38 -10.50 -1.93 4.83
N SER A 39 -10.37 -1.09 3.79
CA SER A 39 -10.11 -1.56 2.43
C SER A 39 -8.72 -2.18 2.26
N LEU A 40 -7.72 -1.68 2.98
CA LEU A 40 -6.40 -2.32 3.02
C LEU A 40 -6.42 -3.65 3.80
N ALA A 41 -7.19 -3.74 4.88
CA ALA A 41 -7.40 -4.99 5.61
C ALA A 41 -8.13 -6.03 4.73
N TRP A 42 -9.18 -5.61 4.02
CA TRP A 42 -9.85 -6.44 3.00
C TRP A 42 -8.86 -6.93 1.95
N ALA A 43 -8.00 -6.05 1.42
CA ALA A 43 -7.02 -6.44 0.42
C ALA A 43 -6.03 -7.50 0.92
N VAL A 44 -5.66 -7.46 2.21
CA VAL A 44 -4.86 -8.51 2.85
C VAL A 44 -5.63 -9.83 2.89
N ASN A 45 -6.90 -9.83 3.29
CA ASN A 45 -7.73 -11.02 3.34
C ASN A 45 -7.96 -11.62 1.95
N GLU A 46 -8.21 -10.78 0.94
CA GLU A 46 -8.34 -11.20 -0.46
C GLU A 46 -7.04 -11.81 -0.99
N MET A 47 -5.89 -11.22 -0.66
CA MET A 47 -4.59 -11.80 -0.98
C MET A 47 -4.45 -13.22 -0.40
N GLU A 48 -4.83 -13.43 0.85
CA GLU A 48 -4.77 -14.74 1.50
C GLU A 48 -5.74 -15.74 0.88
N ARG A 49 -6.97 -15.32 0.57
CA ARG A 49 -7.94 -16.12 -0.18
C ARG A 49 -7.38 -16.60 -1.52
N ARG A 50 -6.75 -15.68 -2.27
CA ARG A 50 -6.12 -16.01 -3.55
C ARG A 50 -5.00 -17.02 -3.40
N PHE A 51 -4.17 -16.89 -2.37
CA PHE A 51 -3.11 -17.87 -2.10
C PHE A 51 -3.68 -19.26 -1.81
N GLN A 52 -4.77 -19.38 -1.08
CA GLN A 52 -5.44 -20.67 -0.85
C GLN A 52 -5.90 -21.30 -2.16
N LEU A 53 -6.55 -20.52 -3.05
CA LEU A 53 -6.99 -21.02 -4.37
C LEU A 53 -5.81 -21.44 -5.27
N ILE A 54 -4.72 -20.68 -5.25
CA ILE A 54 -3.49 -20.99 -6.01
C ILE A 54 -2.86 -22.28 -5.48
N GLU A 55 -2.83 -22.47 -4.16
CA GLU A 55 -2.32 -23.68 -3.50
C GLU A 55 -3.18 -24.92 -3.80
N GLU A 56 -4.52 -24.79 -3.74
CA GLU A 56 -5.46 -25.88 -4.10
C GLU A 56 -5.25 -26.42 -5.51
N VAL A 57 -4.94 -25.54 -6.47
CA VAL A 57 -4.64 -25.91 -7.86
C VAL A 57 -3.20 -26.42 -8.01
N GLY A 58 -2.32 -26.16 -7.03
CA GLY A 58 -0.92 -26.60 -7.04
C GLY A 58 -0.03 -25.78 -7.98
N VAL A 59 -0.36 -24.49 -8.19
CA VAL A 59 0.39 -23.58 -9.05
C VAL A 59 1.09 -22.48 -8.23
N ARG A 60 1.88 -21.59 -8.87
CA ARG A 60 2.76 -20.65 -8.16
C ARG A 60 2.22 -19.22 -8.09
N ASP A 61 1.39 -18.84 -9.03
CA ASP A 61 0.92 -17.45 -9.20
C ASP A 61 -0.43 -17.40 -9.90
N ILE A 62 -1.02 -16.21 -9.91
CA ILE A 62 -2.34 -15.94 -10.51
C ILE A 62 -2.39 -16.23 -12.01
N ASP A 63 -1.32 -15.93 -12.76
CA ASP A 63 -1.29 -16.15 -14.22
C ASP A 63 -1.33 -17.66 -14.53
N SER A 64 -0.60 -18.46 -13.74
CA SER A 64 -0.64 -19.92 -13.79
C SER A 64 -1.98 -20.49 -13.35
N TYR A 65 -2.61 -19.90 -12.32
CA TYR A 65 -3.95 -20.28 -11.85
C TYR A 65 -4.99 -20.07 -12.95
N ASN A 66 -5.09 -18.85 -13.48
CA ASN A 66 -6.05 -18.50 -14.52
C ASN A 66 -5.89 -19.39 -15.76
N LYS A 67 -4.65 -19.71 -16.15
CA LYS A 67 -4.38 -20.63 -17.25
C LYS A 67 -4.80 -22.07 -16.95
N ALA A 68 -4.55 -22.56 -15.75
CA ALA A 68 -4.90 -23.91 -15.35
C ALA A 68 -6.41 -24.14 -15.22
N THR A 69 -7.14 -23.06 -14.86
CA THR A 69 -8.60 -23.09 -14.61
C THR A 69 -9.43 -22.55 -15.77
N GLU A 70 -8.82 -22.16 -16.90
CA GLU A 70 -9.47 -21.51 -18.05
C GLU A 70 -10.69 -22.28 -18.58
N ASN A 71 -10.67 -23.61 -18.50
CA ASN A 71 -11.73 -24.50 -19.01
C ASN A 71 -12.57 -25.10 -17.86
N ASP A 72 -12.40 -24.67 -16.63
CA ASP A 72 -13.14 -25.17 -15.46
C ASP A 72 -14.23 -24.18 -15.09
N PRO A 73 -15.53 -24.51 -15.36
CA PRO A 73 -16.64 -23.58 -15.07
C PRO A 73 -16.91 -23.39 -13.57
N GLU A 74 -16.33 -24.23 -12.71
CA GLU A 74 -16.46 -24.10 -11.24
C GLU A 74 -15.37 -23.16 -10.65
N LYS A 75 -14.38 -22.79 -11.41
CA LYS A 75 -13.28 -21.92 -10.97
C LYS A 75 -13.42 -20.52 -11.56
N GLU A 76 -13.35 -19.54 -10.68
CA GLU A 76 -13.43 -18.15 -11.05
C GLU A 76 -12.10 -17.65 -11.65
N HIS A 77 -12.17 -16.89 -12.75
CA HIS A 77 -11.02 -16.13 -13.26
C HIS A 77 -10.67 -15.00 -12.30
N MET A 78 -9.44 -14.94 -11.82
CA MET A 78 -8.98 -13.88 -10.92
C MET A 78 -8.35 -12.72 -11.67
N PRO A 79 -8.98 -11.53 -11.72
CA PRO A 79 -8.34 -10.34 -12.29
C PRO A 79 -7.17 -9.85 -11.41
N LYS A 80 -6.20 -9.19 -12.02
CA LYS A 80 -5.21 -8.41 -11.26
C LYS A 80 -5.90 -7.26 -10.55
N VAL A 81 -5.43 -6.92 -9.35
CA VAL A 81 -5.96 -5.80 -8.57
C VAL A 81 -4.86 -4.76 -8.37
N VAL A 82 -5.13 -3.52 -8.76
CA VAL A 82 -4.23 -2.39 -8.49
C VAL A 82 -4.86 -1.51 -7.43
N ILE A 83 -4.18 -1.38 -6.30
CA ILE A 83 -4.58 -0.56 -5.17
C ILE A 83 -3.80 0.74 -5.26
N ILE A 84 -4.49 1.88 -5.34
CA ILE A 84 -3.85 3.19 -5.46
C ILE A 84 -4.28 4.06 -4.29
N ILE A 85 -3.29 4.56 -3.54
CA ILE A 85 -3.47 5.50 -2.43
C ILE A 85 -2.95 6.86 -2.89
N ASP A 86 -3.82 7.87 -2.92
CA ASP A 86 -3.44 9.24 -3.31
C ASP A 86 -2.56 9.91 -2.25
N GLU A 87 -2.99 9.87 -1.00
CA GLU A 87 -2.25 10.50 0.11
C GLU A 87 -2.12 9.58 1.32
N LEU A 88 -0.94 8.94 1.43
CA LEU A 88 -0.65 8.04 2.55
C LEU A 88 -0.63 8.78 3.89
N ALA A 89 -0.17 10.03 3.94
CA ALA A 89 -0.04 10.77 5.20
C ALA A 89 -1.37 10.86 5.96
N ASP A 90 -2.48 11.06 5.27
CA ASP A 90 -3.79 11.19 5.91
C ASP A 90 -4.27 9.87 6.54
N LEU A 91 -3.92 8.74 5.94
CA LEU A 91 -4.19 7.42 6.52
C LEU A 91 -3.30 7.13 7.73
N MET A 92 -2.01 7.48 7.65
CA MET A 92 -1.06 7.31 8.76
C MET A 92 -1.43 8.15 9.98
N MET A 93 -2.07 9.30 9.80
CA MET A 93 -2.58 10.12 10.90
C MET A 93 -3.79 9.50 11.60
N THR A 94 -4.57 8.69 10.91
CA THR A 94 -5.84 8.14 11.42
C THR A 94 -5.69 6.75 12.00
N ALA A 95 -4.99 5.85 11.31
CA ALA A 95 -4.91 4.43 11.63
C ALA A 95 -3.52 3.84 11.31
N ARG A 96 -2.45 4.49 11.81
CA ARG A 96 -1.06 4.19 11.48
C ARG A 96 -0.72 2.71 11.48
N ASP A 97 -0.90 2.06 12.64
CA ASP A 97 -0.46 0.67 12.84
C ASP A 97 -1.16 -0.30 11.89
N SER A 98 -2.46 -0.11 11.68
CA SER A 98 -3.26 -0.95 10.78
C SER A 98 -2.86 -0.74 9.31
N VAL A 99 -2.70 0.52 8.89
CA VAL A 99 -2.33 0.90 7.53
C VAL A 99 -0.92 0.41 7.19
N GLU A 100 0.06 0.70 8.05
CA GLU A 100 1.45 0.29 7.85
C GLU A 100 1.58 -1.23 7.77
N ASN A 101 0.95 -1.97 8.69
CA ASN A 101 0.95 -3.43 8.67
C ASN A 101 0.33 -4.00 7.39
N SER A 102 -0.81 -3.48 6.96
CA SER A 102 -1.49 -3.94 5.74
C SER A 102 -0.64 -3.67 4.50
N ILE A 103 -0.07 -2.47 4.37
CA ILE A 103 0.85 -2.11 3.28
C ILE A 103 2.05 -3.06 3.25
N CYS A 104 2.69 -3.31 4.40
CA CYS A 104 3.85 -4.20 4.46
C CYS A 104 3.48 -5.63 4.05
N ARG A 105 2.35 -6.19 4.52
CA ARG A 105 1.89 -7.54 4.15
C ARG A 105 1.61 -7.65 2.65
N ILE A 106 0.90 -6.69 2.08
CA ILE A 106 0.61 -6.64 0.64
C ILE A 106 1.92 -6.54 -0.15
N ALA A 107 2.79 -5.59 0.19
CA ALA A 107 4.04 -5.36 -0.53
C ALA A 107 4.99 -6.57 -0.51
N GLN A 108 4.99 -7.36 0.58
CA GLN A 108 5.84 -8.56 0.72
C GLN A 108 5.38 -9.74 -0.13
N LYS A 109 4.08 -9.95 -0.29
CA LYS A 109 3.54 -11.23 -0.78
C LYS A 109 2.63 -11.09 -1.99
N ALA A 110 1.93 -9.96 -2.17
CA ALA A 110 0.78 -9.86 -3.06
C ALA A 110 1.10 -10.02 -4.56
N ARG A 111 2.37 -9.93 -4.97
CA ARG A 111 2.76 -10.06 -6.38
C ARG A 111 2.28 -11.36 -7.01
N ALA A 112 2.46 -12.50 -6.33
CA ALA A 112 2.04 -13.80 -6.84
C ALA A 112 0.51 -13.95 -6.86
N ALA A 113 -0.21 -13.24 -5.98
CA ALA A 113 -1.67 -13.17 -5.97
C ALA A 113 -2.24 -12.13 -6.98
N GLY A 114 -1.38 -11.51 -7.80
CA GLY A 114 -1.78 -10.52 -8.80
C GLY A 114 -2.26 -9.19 -8.22
N MET A 115 -1.84 -8.83 -7.01
CA MET A 115 -2.22 -7.58 -6.38
C MET A 115 -1.03 -6.62 -6.34
N HIS A 116 -1.24 -5.37 -6.74
CA HIS A 116 -0.20 -4.36 -6.88
C HIS A 116 -0.57 -3.11 -6.10
N LEU A 117 0.43 -2.46 -5.51
CA LEU A 117 0.23 -1.29 -4.67
C LEU A 117 0.98 -0.09 -5.23
N VAL A 118 0.27 1.02 -5.39
CA VAL A 118 0.80 2.33 -5.77
C VAL A 118 0.48 3.31 -4.64
N ILE A 119 1.49 3.94 -4.08
CA ILE A 119 1.35 4.83 -2.94
C ILE A 119 1.85 6.21 -3.30
N GLY A 120 0.95 7.20 -3.22
CA GLY A 120 1.29 8.62 -3.31
C GLY A 120 1.34 9.28 -1.94
N THR A 121 2.15 10.33 -1.82
CA THR A 121 2.11 11.26 -0.70
C THR A 121 2.73 12.59 -1.10
N GLN A 122 2.12 13.68 -0.64
CA GLN A 122 2.63 15.04 -0.76
C GLN A 122 3.44 15.45 0.49
N ARG A 123 3.53 14.56 1.50
CA ARG A 123 4.24 14.82 2.76
C ARG A 123 5.36 13.79 2.96
N PRO A 124 6.53 13.99 2.32
CA PRO A 124 7.65 13.06 2.37
C PRO A 124 8.41 13.14 3.71
N SER A 125 7.74 12.87 4.82
CA SER A 125 8.35 12.81 6.14
C SER A 125 8.68 11.37 6.53
N VAL A 126 9.60 11.18 7.46
CA VAL A 126 9.97 9.85 8.00
C VAL A 126 8.83 9.17 8.77
N ASP A 127 7.86 9.96 9.26
CA ASP A 127 6.67 9.45 9.92
C ASP A 127 5.64 8.86 8.94
N VAL A 128 5.69 9.28 7.69
CA VAL A 128 4.82 8.79 6.60
C VAL A 128 5.54 7.71 5.80
N ILE A 129 6.74 8.00 5.32
CA ILE A 129 7.59 7.05 4.59
C ILE A 129 8.54 6.38 5.59
N THR A 130 7.98 5.48 6.38
CA THR A 130 8.71 4.81 7.46
C THR A 130 9.76 3.85 6.93
N GLY A 131 10.69 3.43 7.79
CA GLY A 131 11.69 2.42 7.45
C GLY A 131 11.06 1.09 7.02
N LEU A 132 9.91 0.70 7.62
CA LEU A 132 9.19 -0.52 7.26
C LEU A 132 8.58 -0.41 5.86
N ILE A 133 7.94 0.70 5.53
CA ILE A 133 7.39 0.95 4.18
C ILE A 133 8.53 0.95 3.15
N LYS A 134 9.65 1.64 3.43
CA LYS A 134 10.81 1.70 2.52
C LYS A 134 11.45 0.33 2.27
N ALA A 135 11.48 -0.54 3.27
CA ALA A 135 12.02 -1.88 3.14
C ALA A 135 11.15 -2.80 2.26
N ASN A 136 9.82 -2.59 2.28
CA ASN A 136 8.87 -3.45 1.58
C ASN A 136 8.39 -2.87 0.23
N VAL A 137 8.50 -1.55 0.03
CA VAL A 137 8.19 -0.85 -1.23
C VAL A 137 9.50 -0.26 -1.78
N PRO A 138 10.34 -1.07 -2.40
CA PRO A 138 11.69 -0.66 -2.77
C PRO A 138 11.76 0.16 -4.07
N SER A 139 10.79 0.03 -4.98
CA SER A 139 10.71 0.88 -6.19
C SER A 139 10.06 2.21 -5.85
N ARG A 140 10.76 3.30 -6.12
CA ARG A 140 10.31 4.63 -5.70
C ARG A 140 10.48 5.66 -6.81
N ILE A 141 9.57 6.63 -6.82
CA ILE A 141 9.60 7.79 -7.72
C ILE A 141 9.57 9.04 -6.86
N ALA A 142 10.50 9.95 -7.08
CA ALA A 142 10.45 11.29 -6.52
C ALA A 142 10.16 12.30 -7.63
N CYS A 143 9.05 13.01 -7.49
CA CYS A 143 8.78 14.24 -8.23
C CYS A 143 9.54 15.39 -7.58
N THR A 144 9.38 16.61 -8.09
CA THR A 144 10.02 17.82 -7.51
C THR A 144 9.61 17.99 -6.05
N VAL A 145 10.61 18.18 -5.18
CA VAL A 145 10.43 18.43 -3.73
C VAL A 145 11.09 19.72 -3.30
N ALA A 146 10.74 20.22 -2.12
CA ALA A 146 11.23 21.50 -1.61
C ALA A 146 12.68 21.44 -1.10
N SER A 147 13.13 20.29 -0.61
CA SER A 147 14.43 20.17 0.05
C SER A 147 15.17 18.88 -0.29
N GLN A 148 16.50 18.90 -0.04
CA GLN A 148 17.32 17.69 -0.13
C GLN A 148 16.94 16.64 0.91
N VAL A 149 16.39 17.06 2.05
CA VAL A 149 15.91 16.16 3.10
C VAL A 149 14.74 15.34 2.58
N ASP A 150 13.78 15.99 1.92
CA ASP A 150 12.64 15.34 1.30
C ASP A 150 13.09 14.34 0.22
N SER A 151 14.04 14.75 -0.63
CA SER A 151 14.62 13.86 -1.64
C SER A 151 15.20 12.60 -1.01
N ARG A 152 16.03 12.75 0.04
CA ARG A 152 16.61 11.60 0.75
C ARG A 152 15.55 10.76 1.46
N THR A 153 14.50 11.37 1.97
CA THR A 153 13.40 10.63 2.59
C THR A 153 12.74 9.70 1.59
N ILE A 154 12.54 10.12 0.34
CA ILE A 154 11.88 9.31 -0.69
C ILE A 154 12.83 8.29 -1.31
N ILE A 155 13.97 8.75 -1.87
CA ILE A 155 14.83 7.92 -2.74
C ILE A 155 16.24 7.70 -2.19
N ASP A 156 16.49 8.00 -0.92
CA ASP A 156 17.75 7.84 -0.19
C ASP A 156 18.93 8.70 -0.71
N VAL A 157 18.72 9.51 -1.75
CA VAL A 157 19.72 10.42 -2.33
C VAL A 157 19.16 11.83 -2.51
N ALA A 158 20.02 12.83 -2.58
CA ALA A 158 19.65 14.19 -2.98
C ALA A 158 19.47 14.25 -4.50
N GLY A 159 18.69 15.22 -4.98
CA GLY A 159 18.55 15.51 -6.42
C GLY A 159 17.14 15.85 -6.85
N ALA A 160 16.11 15.35 -6.15
CA ALA A 160 14.72 15.63 -6.51
C ALA A 160 14.35 17.13 -6.30
N GLU A 161 15.07 17.84 -5.43
CA GLU A 161 14.93 19.28 -5.25
C GLU A 161 15.40 20.12 -6.47
N LYS A 162 16.08 19.47 -7.43
CA LYS A 162 16.58 20.11 -8.65
C LYS A 162 15.74 19.80 -9.88
N LEU A 163 14.68 19.03 -9.73
CA LEU A 163 13.77 18.67 -10.81
C LEU A 163 12.93 19.88 -11.25
N LEU A 164 12.58 19.91 -12.53
CA LEU A 164 11.89 21.04 -13.15
C LEU A 164 10.37 21.02 -12.95
N GLY A 165 9.82 19.92 -12.40
CA GLY A 165 8.37 19.70 -12.31
C GLY A 165 7.76 19.22 -13.63
N ARG A 166 6.42 19.19 -13.70
CA ARG A 166 5.67 18.80 -14.90
C ARG A 166 6.06 17.42 -15.46
N GLY A 167 6.20 16.43 -14.59
CA GLY A 167 6.56 15.07 -14.97
C GLY A 167 8.06 14.77 -15.00
N ASP A 168 8.92 15.77 -14.70
CA ASP A 168 10.34 15.52 -14.46
C ASP A 168 10.49 14.81 -13.11
N MET A 169 11.05 13.62 -13.10
CA MET A 169 11.10 12.74 -11.92
C MET A 169 12.41 11.96 -11.82
N LEU A 170 12.74 11.52 -10.62
CA LEU A 170 13.78 10.52 -10.36
C LEU A 170 13.12 9.18 -10.04
N TYR A 171 13.40 8.17 -10.84
CA TYR A 171 12.94 6.81 -10.66
C TYR A 171 14.06 5.92 -10.10
N ALA A 172 13.80 5.31 -8.95
CA ALA A 172 14.69 4.38 -8.27
C ALA A 172 14.09 2.97 -8.31
N PRO A 173 14.32 2.18 -9.39
CA PRO A 173 13.84 0.80 -9.48
C PRO A 173 14.63 -0.13 -8.56
N VAL A 174 14.03 -1.28 -8.24
CA VAL A 174 14.70 -2.37 -7.51
C VAL A 174 15.97 -2.79 -8.25
N GLY A 175 17.06 -2.95 -7.53
CA GLY A 175 18.33 -3.43 -8.09
C GLY A 175 19.17 -2.36 -8.79
N SER A 176 18.70 -1.12 -8.89
CA SER A 176 19.51 -0.03 -9.41
C SER A 176 20.28 0.67 -8.29
N MET A 177 21.58 0.88 -8.49
CA MET A 177 22.43 1.61 -7.52
C MET A 177 22.21 3.13 -7.58
N LYS A 178 21.62 3.65 -8.65
CA LYS A 178 21.39 5.09 -8.84
C LYS A 178 20.01 5.33 -9.45
N PRO A 179 19.30 6.37 -9.01
CA PRO A 179 18.06 6.78 -9.65
C PRO A 179 18.28 7.19 -11.11
N ILE A 180 17.30 6.93 -11.93
CA ILE A 180 17.25 7.30 -13.34
C ILE A 180 16.35 8.54 -13.45
N ARG A 181 16.81 9.59 -14.13
CA ARG A 181 15.95 10.74 -14.42
C ARG A 181 15.05 10.41 -15.61
N VAL A 182 13.75 10.60 -15.41
CA VAL A 182 12.71 10.29 -16.39
C VAL A 182 11.83 11.52 -16.58
N GLN A 183 11.46 11.80 -17.82
CA GLN A 183 10.45 12.80 -18.15
C GLN A 183 9.14 12.07 -18.45
N GLY A 184 8.15 12.24 -17.57
CA GLY A 184 6.77 11.80 -17.79
C GLY A 184 6.06 12.68 -18.80
N SER A 185 5.14 12.09 -19.56
CA SER A 185 4.23 12.87 -20.41
C SER A 185 3.27 13.68 -19.56
N PHE A 186 3.01 14.91 -19.96
CA PHE A 186 1.96 15.71 -19.34
C PHE A 186 0.61 15.27 -19.92
N VAL A 187 -0.32 14.96 -19.03
CA VAL A 187 -1.71 14.60 -19.36
C VAL A 187 -2.62 15.68 -18.78
N THR A 188 -3.52 16.19 -19.58
CA THR A 188 -4.48 17.22 -19.18
C THR A 188 -5.75 16.61 -18.60
N ASP A 189 -6.46 17.35 -17.75
CA ASP A 189 -7.74 16.91 -17.17
C ASP A 189 -8.75 16.55 -18.26
N GLY A 190 -8.81 17.32 -19.33
CA GLY A 190 -9.71 17.04 -20.47
C GLY A 190 -9.34 15.79 -21.27
N GLU A 191 -8.08 15.32 -21.23
CA GLU A 191 -7.68 14.03 -21.80
C GLU A 191 -8.11 12.89 -20.88
N ILE A 192 -7.95 13.07 -19.57
CA ILE A 192 -8.43 12.12 -18.56
C ILE A 192 -9.94 11.94 -18.68
N GLU A 193 -10.71 13.02 -18.70
CA GLU A 193 -12.17 13.00 -18.85
C GLU A 193 -12.61 12.21 -20.09
N LYS A 194 -12.00 12.46 -21.24
CA LYS A 194 -12.32 11.72 -22.49
C LYS A 194 -12.07 10.22 -22.37
N ILE A 195 -10.98 9.81 -21.69
CA ILE A 195 -10.67 8.39 -21.47
C ILE A 195 -11.72 7.77 -20.53
N ILE A 196 -12.08 8.49 -19.47
CA ILE A 196 -13.08 8.02 -18.51
C ILE A 196 -14.46 7.90 -19.18
N ASP A 197 -14.86 8.88 -19.96
CA ASP A 197 -16.12 8.87 -20.70
C ASP A 197 -16.17 7.70 -21.69
N PHE A 198 -15.07 7.45 -22.40
CA PHE A 198 -14.95 6.29 -23.28
C PHE A 198 -15.12 4.98 -22.52
N LEU A 199 -14.47 4.81 -21.38
CA LEU A 199 -14.57 3.60 -20.55
C LEU A 199 -15.99 3.40 -19.97
N LYS A 200 -16.65 4.49 -19.57
CA LYS A 200 -18.03 4.47 -19.06
C LYS A 200 -19.07 4.21 -20.15
N SER A 201 -18.81 4.61 -21.39
CA SER A 201 -19.75 4.41 -22.48
C SER A 201 -19.91 2.96 -22.91
N GLY A 202 -18.91 2.12 -22.65
CA GLY A 202 -18.88 0.71 -23.08
C GLY A 202 -19.49 -0.28 -22.09
N THR A 203 -19.47 0.02 -20.80
CA THR A 203 -19.91 -0.92 -19.74
C THR A 203 -20.30 -0.13 -18.49
N GLU A 204 -21.46 -0.47 -17.90
CA GLU A 204 -21.84 0.10 -16.60
C GLU A 204 -20.93 -0.44 -15.48
N ALA A 205 -20.63 0.41 -14.52
CA ALA A 205 -19.89 -0.01 -13.32
C ALA A 205 -20.80 -0.89 -12.45
N VAL A 206 -20.35 -2.13 -12.21
CA VAL A 206 -20.98 -3.03 -11.25
C VAL A 206 -20.06 -3.10 -10.04
N TYR A 207 -20.48 -2.48 -8.95
CA TYR A 207 -19.77 -2.53 -7.68
C TYR A 207 -20.11 -3.83 -6.94
N ASP A 208 -19.11 -4.42 -6.31
CA ASP A 208 -19.27 -5.62 -5.51
C ASP A 208 -19.75 -5.25 -4.10
N THR A 209 -21.00 -5.61 -3.79
CA THR A 209 -21.62 -5.32 -2.49
C THR A 209 -20.98 -6.10 -1.35
N ASP A 210 -20.51 -7.32 -1.60
CA ASP A 210 -19.86 -8.15 -0.58
C ASP A 210 -18.51 -7.56 -0.17
N ILE A 211 -17.80 -6.95 -1.13
CA ILE A 211 -16.56 -6.21 -0.85
C ILE A 211 -16.87 -4.96 -0.03
N ILE A 212 -17.91 -4.21 -0.38
CA ILE A 212 -18.32 -3.01 0.38
C ILE A 212 -18.63 -3.37 1.83
N ASP A 213 -19.46 -4.39 2.05
CA ASP A 213 -19.83 -4.85 3.40
C ASP A 213 -18.63 -5.39 4.18
N SER A 214 -17.69 -6.04 3.50
CA SER A 214 -16.45 -6.51 4.11
C SER A 214 -15.55 -5.36 4.54
N ILE A 215 -15.40 -4.33 3.70
CA ILE A 215 -14.65 -3.12 4.04
C ILE A 215 -15.26 -2.40 5.24
N GLU A 216 -16.59 -2.32 5.33
CA GLU A 216 -17.28 -1.69 6.45
C GLU A 216 -17.04 -2.44 7.76
N ARG A 217 -17.14 -3.77 7.75
CA ARG A 217 -16.82 -4.62 8.92
C ARG A 217 -15.37 -4.46 9.39
N GLU A 218 -14.42 -4.48 8.45
CA GLU A 218 -13.00 -4.29 8.79
C GLU A 218 -12.73 -2.87 9.33
N ALA A 219 -13.42 -1.85 8.84
CA ALA A 219 -13.31 -0.48 9.33
C ALA A 219 -13.78 -0.34 10.79
N GLU A 220 -14.84 -1.05 11.19
CA GLU A 220 -15.32 -1.10 12.57
C GLU A 220 -14.29 -1.75 13.49
N HIS A 221 -13.73 -2.90 13.12
CA HIS A 221 -12.70 -3.59 13.88
C HIS A 221 -11.41 -2.78 14.05
N CYS A 222 -11.00 -2.03 13.03
CA CYS A 222 -9.86 -1.11 13.14
C CYS A 222 -10.11 0.02 14.17
N GLY A 223 -11.38 0.40 14.41
CA GLY A 223 -11.79 1.42 15.39
C GLY A 223 -11.82 0.94 16.84
N GLU A 224 -12.15 -0.32 17.07
CA GLU A 224 -12.37 -0.87 18.43
C GLU A 224 -11.08 -1.16 19.19
N LYS A 225 -9.99 -1.54 18.52
CA LYS A 225 -8.69 -1.80 19.17
C LYS A 225 -8.11 -0.61 19.96
N LYS A 226 -8.60 0.62 19.74
CA LYS A 226 -8.22 1.80 20.53
C LYS A 226 -9.05 2.00 21.80
N LYS A 227 -10.24 1.39 21.95
CA LYS A 227 -11.09 1.55 23.14
C LYS A 227 -10.75 0.59 24.29
N GLY A 228 -10.04 -0.50 24.03
CA GLY A 228 -9.72 -1.53 25.03
C GLY A 228 -8.43 -1.31 25.83
N ARG A 229 -7.69 -0.20 25.63
CA ARG A 229 -6.41 0.06 26.32
C ARG A 229 -6.43 1.25 27.25
N GLY A 230 -7.60 1.65 27.73
CA GLY A 230 -7.77 2.75 28.66
C GLY A 230 -8.73 2.37 29.78
N SER A 231 -8.31 1.58 30.73
CA SER A 231 -8.67 1.56 32.16
C SER A 231 -8.41 0.17 32.76
N SER A 232 -7.29 0.01 33.39
CA SER A 232 -7.19 -0.77 34.65
C SER A 232 -6.03 -0.19 35.45
N GLU A 233 -6.44 0.30 36.57
CA GLU A 233 -5.70 0.90 37.66
C GLU A 233 -4.64 -0.02 38.23
N ASP A 234 -3.56 0.62 38.66
CA ASP A 234 -2.89 0.45 39.96
C ASP A 234 -2.59 -1.00 40.41
N GLY A 235 -1.31 -1.32 40.35
CA GLY A 235 -0.71 -2.47 40.99
C GLY A 235 0.80 -2.29 40.93
N GLY A 236 1.36 -1.57 41.92
CA GLY A 236 2.79 -1.40 42.05
C GLY A 236 3.46 -2.75 42.28
N ASP A 237 4.43 -3.06 41.46
CA ASP A 237 5.45 -4.04 41.78
C ASP A 237 6.80 -3.35 41.62
N GLU A 238 7.47 -3.20 42.75
CA GLU A 238 8.88 -2.87 42.93
C GLU A 238 9.69 -3.92 42.16
N TYR A 239 10.37 -3.52 41.10
CA TYR A 239 11.43 -4.34 40.52
C TYR A 239 12.79 -3.83 40.99
N ASP A 240 13.47 -4.71 41.69
CA ASP A 240 14.82 -4.57 42.20
C ASP A 240 15.82 -4.15 41.13
N ALA A 241 16.70 -3.23 41.50
CA ALA A 241 17.69 -2.57 40.64
C ALA A 241 19.02 -3.36 40.47
N GLU A 242 19.01 -4.69 40.68
CA GLU A 242 20.27 -5.47 40.72
C GLU A 242 20.61 -6.26 39.42
N ASP A 243 19.76 -6.21 38.37
CA ASP A 243 20.00 -7.06 37.17
C ASP A 243 20.52 -6.30 35.93
N ARG A 244 21.05 -5.09 36.11
CA ARG A 244 21.57 -4.29 34.96
C ARG A 244 23.08 -4.49 34.66
N ASP A 245 23.83 -5.07 35.57
CA ASP A 245 25.30 -5.21 35.41
C ASP A 245 25.72 -6.51 34.72
N SER A 246 24.85 -7.52 34.56
CA SER A 246 25.22 -8.80 33.95
C SER A 246 25.13 -8.86 32.43
N ILE A 247 24.51 -7.85 31.77
CA ILE A 247 24.33 -7.84 30.31
C ILE A 247 25.46 -7.09 29.57
N LEU A 248 26.21 -6.25 30.29
CA LEU A 248 27.29 -5.47 29.68
C LEU A 248 28.66 -6.22 29.61
N GLU A 249 28.81 -7.33 30.33
CA GLU A 249 30.09 -8.12 30.29
C GLU A 249 30.13 -9.18 29.16
N SER A 250 29.04 -9.46 28.45
CA SER A 250 29.04 -10.48 27.40
C SER A 250 29.40 -9.95 26.00
N ASP A 251 29.36 -8.65 25.76
CA ASP A 251 29.62 -8.07 24.42
C ASP A 251 31.14 -7.75 24.21
N ASP A 252 31.91 -7.54 25.25
CA ASP A 252 33.38 -7.29 25.11
C ASP A 252 34.19 -8.55 24.80
N ALA A 253 33.67 -9.73 25.10
CA ALA A 253 34.40 -11.00 24.82
C ALA A 253 34.29 -11.45 23.35
N MET A 254 33.40 -10.84 22.54
CA MET A 254 33.19 -11.23 21.14
C MET A 254 34.05 -10.40 20.16
N PHE A 255 34.60 -9.29 20.59
CA PHE A 255 35.44 -8.42 19.74
C PHE A 255 36.94 -8.80 19.69
N ASP A 256 37.44 -9.62 20.62
CA ASP A 256 38.86 -10.04 20.68
C ASP A 256 39.17 -11.34 19.90
N ALA A 257 38.18 -11.99 19.30
CA ALA A 257 38.36 -13.24 18.54
C ALA A 257 38.56 -13.06 17.02
N ILE A 258 38.64 -11.81 16.52
CA ILE A 258 38.86 -11.50 15.10
C ILE A 258 40.09 -10.56 14.99
N LYS A 259 41.27 -11.11 15.21
CA LYS A 259 42.55 -10.56 14.74
C LYS A 259 43.41 -11.68 14.18
#